data_8f4bca740684b5592049b7b74cb53709
#
_entry.id   8f4bca740684b5592049b7b74cb53709
#
_cell.length_a   1.000
_cell.length_b   1.000
_cell.length_c   1.000
_cell.angle_alpha   90.00
_cell.angle_beta   90.00
_cell.angle_gamma   90.00
#
_symmetry.space_group_name_H-M   'P 1'
#
loop_
_entity.id
_entity.type
_entity.pdbx_description
1 polymer ?
#
loop_
_entity_poly.entity_id
_entity_poly.type
_entity_poly.pdbx_seq_one_letter_code
_entity_poly.pdbx_strand_id
1 'polypeptide(L)'
;MTERILSFKCAVEKEIGGIAHHIVSTPVIETFEENLWEGVVETFDISCNPAVRRCYSFSYREDDALRYVTIAETDEVNSPKLAVKTFMASRT
;
A
#
# COMPACT_ATOMS: atom_id res chain seq x y z
N MET A 1 8.02 16.69 -2.10
CA MET A 1 7.09 15.55 -2.16
C MET A 1 6.01 15.89 -3.17
N THR A 2 5.68 14.97 -4.06
CA THR A 2 4.64 15.19 -5.06
C THR A 2 3.25 15.11 -4.42
N GLU A 3 2.25 15.70 -5.09
CA GLU A 3 0.86 15.60 -4.63
C GLU A 3 0.41 14.15 -4.53
N ARG A 4 0.85 13.30 -5.45
CA ARG A 4 0.52 11.88 -5.44
C ARG A 4 1.02 11.20 -4.17
N ILE A 5 2.28 11.41 -3.82
CA ILE A 5 2.88 10.82 -2.61
C ILE A 5 2.21 11.39 -1.37
N LEU A 6 1.90 12.68 -1.37
CA LEU A 6 1.22 13.32 -0.24
C LEU A 6 -0.17 12.72 -0.01
N SER A 7 -0.91 12.41 -1.09
CA SER A 7 -2.22 11.77 -0.99
C SER A 7 -2.10 10.38 -0.35
N PHE A 8 -1.09 9.59 -0.75
CA PHE A 8 -0.84 8.30 -0.12
C PHE A 8 -0.43 8.44 1.35
N LYS A 9 0.42 9.40 1.65
CA LYS A 9 0.84 9.68 3.02
C LYS A 9 -0.38 9.97 3.91
N CYS A 10 -1.27 10.84 3.44
CA CYS A 10 -2.49 11.17 4.18
C CYS A 10 -3.38 9.94 4.38
N ALA A 11 -3.55 9.13 3.35
CA ALA A 11 -4.36 7.91 3.42
C ALA A 11 -3.76 6.91 4.43
N VAL A 12 -2.44 6.74 4.42
CA VAL A 12 -1.74 5.85 5.34
C VAL A 12 -1.91 6.33 6.79
N GLU A 13 -1.69 7.60 7.04
CA GLU A 13 -1.79 8.15 8.40
C GLU A 13 -3.22 8.05 8.93
N LYS A 14 -4.20 8.23 8.06
CA LYS A 14 -5.61 8.09 8.44
C LYS A 14 -5.96 6.65 8.79
N GLU A 15 -5.44 5.70 8.05
CA GLU A 15 -5.76 4.28 8.22
C GLU A 15 -5.01 3.64 9.38
N ILE A 16 -3.72 3.91 9.50
CA ILE A 16 -2.83 3.23 10.45
C ILE A 16 -2.57 4.08 11.70
N GLY A 17 -2.51 5.40 11.54
CA GLY A 17 -2.08 6.30 12.59
C GLY A 17 -0.56 6.46 12.58
N GLY A 18 -0.07 7.40 13.41
CA GLY A 18 1.35 7.74 13.43
C GLY A 18 1.73 8.69 12.31
N ILE A 19 3.02 8.76 12.02
CA ILE A 19 3.56 9.64 10.99
C ILE A 19 4.23 8.79 9.92
N ALA A 20 3.80 8.96 8.67
CA ALA A 20 4.30 8.19 7.54
C ALA A 20 5.46 8.94 6.86
N HIS A 21 6.56 8.22 6.61
CA HIS A 21 7.73 8.72 5.93
C HIS A 21 7.95 7.91 4.66
N HIS A 22 7.85 8.56 3.50
CA HIS A 22 8.00 7.88 2.22
C HIS A 22 9.42 7.37 2.01
N ILE A 23 9.55 6.10 1.67
CA ILE A 23 10.85 5.45 1.48
C ILE A 23 11.15 5.23 -0.01
N VAL A 24 10.24 4.55 -0.71
CA VAL A 24 10.47 4.16 -2.10
C VAL A 24 9.17 3.91 -2.82
N SER A 25 9.18 4.18 -4.13
CA SER A 25 8.09 3.84 -5.05
C SER A 25 8.55 2.64 -5.87
N THR A 26 7.80 1.55 -5.84
CA THR A 26 8.16 0.31 -6.51
C THR A 26 7.12 -0.08 -7.54
N PRO A 27 7.49 -0.18 -8.83
CA PRO A 27 6.59 -0.71 -9.84
C PRO A 27 6.34 -2.20 -9.57
N VAL A 28 5.07 -2.60 -9.63
CA VAL A 28 4.67 -3.99 -9.37
C VAL A 28 3.65 -4.41 -10.41
N ILE A 29 3.83 -5.63 -10.93
CA ILE A 29 2.83 -6.31 -11.75
C ILE A 29 2.59 -7.63 -11.05
N GLU A 30 1.34 -7.91 -10.71
CA GLU A 30 1.00 -9.15 -10.00
C GLU A 30 -0.30 -9.72 -10.56
N THR A 31 -0.35 -11.03 -10.62
CA THR A 31 -1.55 -11.75 -11.04
C THR A 31 -2.01 -12.67 -9.91
N PHE A 32 -3.32 -12.80 -9.76
CA PHE A 32 -3.92 -13.74 -8.85
C PHE A 32 -5.15 -14.32 -9.55
N GLU A 33 -5.08 -15.62 -9.83
CA GLU A 33 -6.08 -16.30 -10.66
C GLU A 33 -6.13 -15.62 -12.02
N GLU A 34 -7.28 -15.08 -12.43
CA GLU A 34 -7.44 -14.41 -13.73
C GLU A 34 -7.33 -12.89 -13.63
N ASN A 35 -7.04 -12.38 -12.45
CA ASN A 35 -6.98 -10.93 -12.22
C ASN A 35 -5.55 -10.43 -12.32
N LEU A 36 -5.41 -9.22 -12.84
CA LEU A 36 -4.13 -8.54 -12.99
C LEU A 36 -4.20 -7.21 -12.25
N TRP A 37 -3.16 -6.91 -11.47
CA TRP A 37 -2.94 -5.58 -10.93
C TRP A 37 -1.58 -5.09 -11.40
N GLU A 38 -1.55 -3.88 -11.94
CA GLU A 38 -0.31 -3.24 -12.37
C GLU A 38 -0.31 -1.80 -11.89
N GLY A 39 0.78 -1.38 -11.26
CA GLY A 39 0.89 -0.02 -10.75
C GLY A 39 2.14 0.17 -9.94
N VAL A 40 2.12 1.19 -9.08
CA VAL A 40 3.25 1.53 -8.23
C VAL A 40 2.81 1.42 -6.78
N VAL A 41 3.61 0.70 -5.99
CA VAL A 41 3.41 0.56 -4.56
C VAL A 41 4.33 1.54 -3.85
N GLU A 42 3.76 2.34 -2.95
CA GLU A 42 4.51 3.28 -2.12
C GLU A 42 4.82 2.64 -0.78
N THR A 43 6.08 2.61 -0.41
CA THR A 43 6.52 2.09 0.89
C THR A 43 6.74 3.26 1.84
N PHE A 44 6.16 3.15 3.03
CA PHE A 44 6.31 4.15 4.09
C PHE A 44 6.82 3.51 5.36
N ASP A 45 7.79 4.16 6.00
CA ASP A 45 8.13 3.84 7.38
C ASP A 45 7.23 4.66 8.29
N ILE A 46 6.78 4.06 9.39
CA ILE A 46 5.84 4.68 10.32
C ILE A 46 6.54 4.95 11.64
N SER A 47 6.47 6.20 12.09
CA SER A 47 6.90 6.58 13.43
C SER A 47 5.68 6.90 14.30
N CYS A 48 5.88 6.94 15.60
CA CYS A 48 4.82 7.23 16.57
C CYS A 48 3.67 6.21 16.53
N ASN A 49 3.98 4.96 16.20
CA ASN A 49 3.01 3.87 16.19
C ASN A 49 3.72 2.62 16.73
N PRO A 50 3.33 2.11 17.91
CA PRO A 50 4.03 0.98 18.52
C PRO A 50 3.74 -0.37 17.83
N ALA A 51 2.67 -0.45 17.04
CA ALA A 51 2.25 -1.70 16.41
C ALA A 51 2.74 -1.86 14.98
N VAL A 52 2.95 -0.76 14.25
CA VAL A 52 3.30 -0.80 12.83
C VAL A 52 4.55 0.03 12.59
N ARG A 53 5.56 -0.58 11.97
CA ARG A 53 6.83 0.10 11.62
C ARG A 53 6.90 0.49 10.15
N ARG A 54 6.24 -0.29 9.29
CA ARG A 54 6.29 -0.09 7.85
C ARG A 54 4.97 -0.51 7.25
N CYS A 55 4.59 0.14 6.16
CA CYS A 55 3.41 -0.26 5.41
C CYS A 55 3.62 -0.03 3.92
N TYR A 56 2.75 -0.65 3.14
CA TYR A 56 2.72 -0.56 1.69
C TYR A 56 1.39 0.02 1.28
N SER A 57 1.41 1.03 0.42
CA SER A 57 0.20 1.70 -0.02
C SER A 57 0.14 1.76 -1.54
N PHE A 58 -1.03 1.50 -2.08
CA PHE A 58 -1.28 1.54 -3.51
C PHE A 58 -2.75 1.84 -3.74
N SER A 59 -3.15 1.95 -4.99
CA SER A 59 -4.53 2.27 -5.32
C SER A 59 -5.05 1.34 -6.40
N TYR A 60 -6.38 1.25 -6.48
CA TYR A 60 -7.07 0.55 -7.55
C TYR A 60 -8.34 1.30 -7.88
N ARG A 61 -8.89 1.03 -9.07
CA ARG A 61 -10.16 1.62 -9.46
C ARG A 61 -11.29 0.64 -9.25
N GLU A 62 -12.38 1.15 -8.70
CA GLU A 62 -13.60 0.39 -8.50
C GLU A 62 -14.79 1.33 -8.78
N ASP A 63 -15.63 0.96 -9.74
CA ASP A 63 -16.81 1.76 -10.13
C ASP A 63 -16.45 3.23 -10.43
N ASP A 64 -15.37 3.44 -11.18
CA ASP A 64 -14.84 4.75 -11.56
C ASP A 64 -14.30 5.58 -10.37
N ALA A 65 -14.25 5.00 -9.19
CA ALA A 65 -13.67 5.64 -8.02
C ALA A 65 -12.27 5.10 -7.74
N LEU A 66 -11.38 5.99 -7.33
CA LEU A 66 -10.04 5.59 -6.91
C LEU A 66 -10.09 5.19 -5.44
N ARG A 67 -9.64 3.97 -5.15
CA ARG A 67 -9.60 3.43 -3.79
C ARG A 67 -8.16 3.28 -3.35
N TYR A 68 -7.87 3.69 -2.14
CA TYR A 68 -6.54 3.52 -1.54
C TYR A 68 -6.51 2.29 -0.65
N VAL A 69 -5.40 1.56 -0.73
CA VAL A 69 -5.18 0.37 0.09
C VAL A 69 -3.90 0.58 0.88
N THR A 70 -3.94 0.25 2.17
CA THR A 70 -2.77 0.30 3.04
C THR A 70 -2.64 -1.05 3.74
N ILE A 71 -1.48 -1.68 3.60
CA ILE A 71 -1.19 -2.98 4.21
C ILE A 71 0.03 -2.84 5.09
N ALA A 72 -0.15 -3.12 6.38
CA ALA A 72 0.95 -3.09 7.33
C ALA A 72 1.91 -4.25 7.09
N GLU A 73 3.20 -4.00 7.23
CA GLU A 73 4.21 -5.03 7.13
C GLU A 73 4.05 -6.05 8.26
N THR A 74 4.18 -7.31 7.89
CA THR A 74 4.21 -8.45 8.84
C THR A 74 5.32 -9.39 8.40
N ASP A 75 5.55 -10.46 9.16
CA ASP A 75 6.52 -11.48 8.76
C ASP A 75 6.14 -12.15 7.44
N GLU A 76 4.85 -12.19 7.14
CA GLU A 76 4.33 -12.81 5.92
C GLU A 76 4.21 -11.83 4.76
N VAL A 77 4.04 -10.54 5.05
CA VAL A 77 3.90 -9.48 4.05
C VAL A 77 5.02 -8.46 4.28
N ASN A 78 6.16 -8.71 3.65
CA ASN A 78 7.36 -7.91 3.87
C ASN A 78 7.94 -7.33 2.59
N SER A 79 7.13 -7.23 1.53
CA SER A 79 7.54 -6.60 0.29
C SER A 79 6.34 -6.00 -0.43
N PRO A 80 6.57 -5.03 -1.33
CA PRO A 80 5.48 -4.44 -2.12
C PRO A 80 4.70 -5.48 -2.92
N LYS A 81 5.38 -6.44 -3.51
CA LYS A 81 4.74 -7.48 -4.31
C LYS A 81 3.82 -8.36 -3.47
N LEU A 82 4.26 -8.76 -2.28
CA LEU A 82 3.46 -9.57 -1.37
C LEU A 82 2.24 -8.79 -0.86
N ALA A 83 2.40 -7.48 -0.65
CA ALA A 83 1.27 -6.63 -0.25
C ALA A 83 0.16 -6.64 -1.30
N VAL A 84 0.52 -6.46 -2.57
CA VAL A 84 -0.45 -6.50 -3.67
C VAL A 84 -1.09 -7.87 -3.78
N LYS A 85 -0.30 -8.92 -3.69
CA LYS A 85 -0.81 -10.30 -3.79
C LYS A 85 -1.79 -10.61 -2.66
N THR A 86 -1.49 -10.17 -1.45
CA THR A 86 -2.38 -10.33 -0.29
C THR A 86 -3.70 -9.61 -0.52
N PHE A 87 -3.64 -8.39 -1.03
CA PHE A 87 -4.84 -7.62 -1.36
C PHE A 87 -5.68 -8.35 -2.42
N MET A 88 -5.06 -8.82 -3.49
CA MET A 88 -5.78 -9.52 -4.56
C MET A 88 -6.45 -10.80 -4.05
N ALA A 89 -5.75 -11.56 -3.21
CA ALA A 89 -6.30 -12.78 -2.62
C ALA A 89 -7.51 -12.49 -1.73
N SER A 90 -7.52 -11.37 -1.02
CA SER A 90 -8.60 -11.01 -0.12
C SER A 90 -9.88 -10.60 -0.84
N ARG A 91 -9.80 -10.32 -2.15
CA ARG A 91 -10.95 -9.87 -2.95
C ARG A 91 -11.65 -11.00 -3.70
N THR A 92 -11.15 -12.20 -3.62
CA THR A 92 -11.76 -13.34 -4.32
C THR A 92 -12.67 -14.18 -3.43
#